data_f8ce835838c9a4dcd96acbd925b649ad
#
_entry.id   f8ce835838c9a4dcd96acbd925b649ad
#
_cell.length_a   1.000
_cell.length_b   1.000
_cell.length_c   1.000
_cell.angle_alpha   90.00
_cell.angle_beta   90.00
_cell.angle_gamma   90.00
#
_symmetry.space_group_name_H-M   'P 1'
#
loop_
_entity.id
_entity.type
_entity.pdbx_description
1 polymer ?
#
loop_
_entity_poly.entity_id
_entity_poly.type
_entity_poly.pdbx_seq_one_letter_code
_entity_poly.pdbx_strand_id
1 'polypeptide(L)'
;MNLKRFLVVCLLIAASALSAHADRDAVQFGSNINVARGSSVQDAVCFFCSVNADGEVNGDIVVFFGNVHIAGRANHDVVNFFGKVSAENDASIGEDLVSMFGSVRLGENASVSKDLVVMFGALHAPGTVTIGGDRVVQPPWLFWGPLLILALVIVVIVREFRAHRRRQFLRAYSFPPKQ
;
A
#
# COMPACT_ATOMS: atom_id res chain seq x y z
N MET A 1 29.65 5.03 20.41
CA MET A 1 28.61 4.06 20.83
C MET A 1 29.10 2.69 20.38
N ASN A 2 29.39 1.78 21.33
CA ASN A 2 30.06 0.51 21.03
C ASN A 2 29.14 -0.42 20.24
N LEU A 3 29.61 -0.93 19.10
CA LEU A 3 28.89 -1.86 18.21
C LEU A 3 28.22 -3.03 18.97
N LYS A 4 28.88 -3.53 20.04
CA LYS A 4 28.34 -4.57 20.93
C LYS A 4 27.08 -4.11 21.68
N ARG A 5 27.02 -2.84 22.14
CA ARG A 5 25.80 -2.30 22.80
C ARG A 5 24.66 -2.10 21.82
N PHE A 6 24.95 -1.69 20.58
CA PHE A 6 23.96 -1.55 19.53
C PHE A 6 23.36 -2.91 19.14
N LEU A 7 24.21 -3.94 19.01
CA LEU A 7 23.77 -5.32 18.74
C LEU A 7 22.89 -5.89 19.87
N VAL A 8 23.23 -5.63 21.12
CA VAL A 8 22.43 -6.10 22.28
C VAL A 8 21.08 -5.39 22.32
N VAL A 9 21.02 -4.09 22.03
CA VAL A 9 19.75 -3.35 22.00
C VAL A 9 18.86 -3.84 20.83
N CYS A 10 19.42 -4.07 19.65
CA CYS A 10 18.68 -4.65 18.52
C CYS A 10 18.18 -6.07 18.84
N LEU A 11 18.99 -6.89 19.54
CA LEU A 11 18.59 -8.23 19.94
C LEU A 11 17.48 -8.21 21.00
N LEU A 12 17.52 -7.26 21.94
CA LEU A 12 16.48 -7.08 22.96
C LEU A 12 15.16 -6.57 22.34
N ILE A 13 15.22 -5.67 21.35
CA ILE A 13 14.05 -5.21 20.60
C ILE A 13 13.46 -6.36 19.77
N ALA A 14 14.30 -7.17 19.15
CA ALA A 14 13.85 -8.35 18.40
C ALA A 14 13.24 -9.43 19.32
N ALA A 15 13.78 -9.60 20.54
CA ALA A 15 13.26 -10.54 21.53
C ALA A 15 11.92 -10.08 22.14
N SER A 16 11.68 -8.77 22.28
CA SER A 16 10.40 -8.25 22.78
C SER A 16 9.27 -8.34 21.76
N ALA A 17 9.58 -8.47 20.46
CA ALA A 17 8.59 -8.67 19.40
C ALA A 17 8.04 -10.12 19.33
N LEU A 18 8.66 -11.07 20.06
CA LEU A 18 8.26 -12.49 20.05
C LEU A 18 7.18 -12.86 21.08
N SER A 19 6.63 -11.89 21.80
CA SER A 19 5.56 -12.13 22.81
C SER A 19 4.17 -11.76 22.30
N ALA A 20 3.92 -11.85 20.98
CA ALA A 20 2.57 -11.77 20.46
C ALA A 20 1.84 -13.07 20.81
N HIS A 21 0.84 -12.98 21.65
CA HIS A 21 -0.05 -14.07 22.01
C HIS A 21 -0.70 -14.59 20.72
N ALA A 22 -0.46 -15.87 20.41
CA ALA A 22 -1.03 -16.57 19.26
C ALA A 22 -2.51 -16.90 19.54
N ASP A 23 -3.35 -15.91 19.56
CA ASP A 23 -4.80 -16.09 19.60
C ASP A 23 -5.33 -15.92 18.17
N ARG A 24 -5.08 -16.96 17.33
CA ARG A 24 -5.57 -17.10 15.94
C ARG A 24 -5.22 -15.97 14.95
N ASP A 25 -4.24 -15.14 15.29
CA ASP A 25 -3.75 -14.11 14.38
C ASP A 25 -2.90 -14.75 13.27
N ALA A 26 -3.19 -14.40 12.02
CA ALA A 26 -2.45 -14.88 10.87
C ALA A 26 -1.50 -13.77 10.39
N VAL A 27 -0.27 -13.75 10.89
CA VAL A 27 0.77 -12.82 10.43
C VAL A 27 1.75 -13.56 9.54
N GLN A 28 1.86 -13.16 8.26
CA GLN A 28 2.69 -13.83 7.26
C GLN A 28 3.60 -12.85 6.51
N PHE A 29 4.78 -13.34 6.16
CA PHE A 29 5.74 -12.64 5.31
C PHE A 29 6.11 -13.54 4.12
N GLY A 30 5.74 -13.15 2.91
CA GLY A 30 6.02 -13.89 1.68
C GLY A 30 5.16 -15.15 1.45
N SER A 31 4.27 -15.51 2.38
CA SER A 31 3.37 -16.67 2.25
C SER A 31 1.92 -16.23 2.33
N ASN A 32 1.08 -16.72 1.43
CA ASN A 32 -0.33 -16.32 1.39
C ASN A 32 -1.11 -16.84 2.61
N ILE A 33 -2.04 -16.01 3.09
CA ILE A 33 -3.01 -16.36 4.12
C ILE A 33 -4.27 -16.86 3.42
N ASN A 34 -4.73 -18.06 3.78
CA ASN A 34 -5.96 -18.63 3.26
C ASN A 34 -6.89 -18.99 4.42
N VAL A 35 -8.00 -18.30 4.53
CA VAL A 35 -9.06 -18.56 5.49
C VAL A 35 -10.17 -19.34 4.78
N ALA A 36 -10.22 -20.65 4.98
CA ALA A 36 -11.17 -21.50 4.30
C ALA A 36 -12.60 -21.25 4.79
N ARG A 37 -13.60 -21.60 3.97
CA ARG A 37 -15.02 -21.52 4.35
C ARG A 37 -15.29 -22.30 5.64
N GLY A 38 -15.99 -21.67 6.57
CA GLY A 38 -16.29 -22.24 7.88
C GLY A 38 -15.16 -22.17 8.89
N SER A 39 -14.02 -21.58 8.51
CA SER A 39 -12.92 -21.24 9.43
C SER A 39 -12.96 -19.76 9.78
N SER A 40 -12.41 -19.42 10.93
CA SER A 40 -12.25 -18.03 11.37
C SER A 40 -10.83 -17.76 11.86
N VAL A 41 -10.32 -16.56 11.58
CA VAL A 41 -9.09 -16.00 12.15
C VAL A 41 -9.41 -14.67 12.82
N GLN A 42 -8.54 -14.21 13.73
CA GLN A 42 -8.67 -12.88 14.30
C GLN A 42 -8.09 -11.87 13.30
N ASP A 43 -6.85 -11.52 13.38
CA ASP A 43 -6.21 -10.59 12.49
C ASP A 43 -5.49 -11.31 11.35
N ALA A 44 -5.50 -10.72 10.16
CA ALA A 44 -4.77 -11.21 8.99
C ALA A 44 -3.80 -10.12 8.49
N VAL A 45 -2.53 -10.22 8.87
CA VAL A 45 -1.48 -9.27 8.48
C VAL A 45 -0.50 -9.93 7.51
N CYS A 46 -0.36 -9.35 6.32
CA CYS A 46 0.39 -9.94 5.23
C CYS A 46 1.35 -8.93 4.60
N PHE A 47 2.66 -9.29 4.55
CA PHE A 47 3.69 -8.51 3.87
C PHE A 47 4.24 -9.29 2.68
N PHE A 48 4.17 -8.71 1.47
CA PHE A 48 4.56 -9.33 0.20
C PHE A 48 3.84 -10.65 -0.07
N CYS A 49 2.57 -10.71 0.27
CA CYS A 49 1.72 -11.89 0.13
C CYS A 49 0.26 -11.50 -0.05
N SER A 50 -0.60 -12.46 -0.34
CA SER A 50 -2.03 -12.21 -0.53
C SER A 50 -2.86 -12.88 0.56
N VAL A 51 -4.00 -12.26 0.88
CA VAL A 51 -5.01 -12.80 1.80
C VAL A 51 -6.22 -13.25 0.99
N ASN A 52 -6.60 -14.51 1.14
CA ASN A 52 -7.83 -15.08 0.60
C ASN A 52 -8.76 -15.43 1.76
N ALA A 53 -9.80 -14.65 1.96
CA ALA A 53 -10.79 -14.80 3.03
C ALA A 53 -12.09 -15.36 2.47
N ASP A 54 -12.16 -16.69 2.30
CA ASP A 54 -13.39 -17.40 1.95
C ASP A 54 -14.26 -17.65 3.19
N GLY A 55 -13.66 -17.65 4.38
CA GLY A 55 -14.29 -17.78 5.69
C GLY A 55 -14.52 -16.43 6.37
N GLU A 56 -14.27 -16.37 7.66
CA GLU A 56 -14.51 -15.18 8.49
C GLU A 56 -13.20 -14.66 9.09
N VAL A 57 -12.96 -13.35 8.95
CA VAL A 57 -11.90 -12.63 9.65
C VAL A 57 -12.58 -11.75 10.70
N ASN A 58 -12.35 -12.06 11.97
CA ASN A 58 -13.01 -11.36 13.08
C ASN A 58 -12.34 -10.03 13.44
N GLY A 59 -11.05 -9.87 13.12
CA GLY A 59 -10.28 -8.67 13.32
C GLY A 59 -9.95 -7.98 11.99
N ASP A 60 -8.81 -7.30 11.95
CA ASP A 60 -8.38 -6.49 10.83
C ASP A 60 -7.70 -7.32 9.74
N ILE A 61 -7.86 -6.89 8.48
CA ILE A 61 -7.08 -7.38 7.35
C ILE A 61 -6.12 -6.28 6.90
N VAL A 62 -4.81 -6.48 7.06
CA VAL A 62 -3.79 -5.51 6.65
C VAL A 62 -2.82 -6.17 5.68
N VAL A 63 -2.74 -5.66 4.45
CA VAL A 63 -1.87 -6.20 3.41
C VAL A 63 -0.96 -5.12 2.82
N PHE A 64 0.35 -5.41 2.82
CA PHE A 64 1.37 -4.60 2.16
C PHE A 64 1.96 -5.37 0.98
N PHE A 65 1.90 -4.79 -0.23
CA PHE A 65 2.42 -5.37 -1.47
C PHE A 65 1.81 -6.74 -1.79
N GLY A 66 0.46 -6.79 -1.85
CA GLY A 66 -0.27 -8.00 -2.15
C GLY A 66 -1.74 -7.73 -2.45
N ASN A 67 -2.49 -8.81 -2.65
CA ASN A 67 -3.91 -8.70 -2.96
C ASN A 67 -4.76 -9.22 -1.79
N VAL A 68 -5.93 -8.63 -1.66
CA VAL A 68 -6.98 -9.10 -0.75
C VAL A 68 -8.14 -9.64 -1.57
N HIS A 69 -8.54 -10.87 -1.30
CA HIS A 69 -9.72 -11.48 -1.88
C HIS A 69 -10.68 -11.88 -0.75
N ILE A 70 -11.89 -11.36 -0.78
CA ILE A 70 -12.91 -11.59 0.23
C ILE A 70 -14.13 -12.21 -0.44
N ALA A 71 -14.37 -13.49 -0.17
CA ALA A 71 -15.59 -14.19 -0.57
C ALA A 71 -16.52 -14.45 0.64
N GLY A 72 -15.99 -14.32 1.85
CA GLY A 72 -16.71 -14.47 3.11
C GLY A 72 -16.98 -13.13 3.77
N ARG A 73 -16.62 -13.03 5.06
CA ARG A 73 -16.86 -11.85 5.89
C ARG A 73 -15.57 -11.34 6.54
N ALA A 74 -15.33 -10.04 6.45
CA ALA A 74 -14.36 -9.31 7.27
C ALA A 74 -15.15 -8.44 8.25
N ASN A 75 -15.03 -8.70 9.55
CA ASN A 75 -15.88 -8.03 10.56
C ASN A 75 -15.37 -6.64 10.95
N HIS A 76 -14.08 -6.35 10.71
CA HIS A 76 -13.44 -5.08 11.01
C HIS A 76 -12.86 -4.41 9.76
N ASP A 77 -11.74 -3.70 9.91
CA ASP A 77 -11.12 -2.92 8.86
C ASP A 77 -10.38 -3.77 7.83
N VAL A 78 -10.44 -3.32 6.58
CA VAL A 78 -9.65 -3.89 5.49
C VAL A 78 -8.74 -2.82 4.91
N VAL A 79 -7.44 -2.95 5.12
CA VAL A 79 -6.43 -2.01 4.68
C VAL A 79 -5.47 -2.66 3.69
N ASN A 80 -5.37 -2.12 2.48
CA ASN A 80 -4.45 -2.61 1.46
C ASN A 80 -3.54 -1.50 0.95
N PHE A 81 -2.22 -1.76 0.98
CA PHE A 81 -1.21 -0.90 0.37
C PHE A 81 -0.57 -1.62 -0.82
N PHE A 82 -0.59 -1.01 -2.01
CA PHE A 82 0.03 -1.51 -3.24
C PHE A 82 -0.50 -2.88 -3.67
N GLY A 83 -1.76 -2.91 -4.12
CA GLY A 83 -2.33 -4.14 -4.63
C GLY A 83 -3.80 -4.00 -5.00
N LYS A 84 -4.49 -5.12 -5.08
CA LYS A 84 -5.89 -5.17 -5.46
C LYS A 84 -6.72 -5.72 -4.30
N VAL A 85 -7.83 -5.07 -4.01
CA VAL A 85 -8.90 -5.61 -3.17
C VAL A 85 -10.03 -6.10 -4.06
N SER A 86 -10.46 -7.34 -3.87
CA SER A 86 -11.56 -7.94 -4.62
C SER A 86 -12.53 -8.58 -3.63
N ALA A 87 -13.68 -7.98 -3.45
CA ALA A 87 -14.79 -8.58 -2.72
C ALA A 87 -15.73 -9.25 -3.71
N GLU A 88 -16.10 -10.50 -3.44
CA GLU A 88 -17.08 -11.24 -4.24
C GLU A 88 -18.51 -10.75 -4.01
N ASN A 89 -19.45 -11.38 -4.70
CA ASN A 89 -20.87 -11.10 -4.52
C ASN A 89 -21.28 -11.45 -3.09
N ASP A 90 -22.12 -10.62 -2.48
CA ASP A 90 -22.63 -10.76 -1.11
C ASP A 90 -21.54 -10.74 -0.01
N ALA A 91 -20.29 -10.42 -0.35
CA ALA A 91 -19.22 -10.27 0.64
C ALA A 91 -19.50 -9.06 1.55
N SER A 92 -19.13 -9.19 2.84
CA SER A 92 -19.41 -8.18 3.85
C SER A 92 -18.13 -7.69 4.52
N ILE A 93 -17.97 -6.37 4.59
CA ILE A 93 -16.93 -5.69 5.36
C ILE A 93 -17.62 -4.90 6.46
N GLY A 94 -17.29 -5.22 7.70
CA GLY A 94 -17.99 -4.71 8.89
C GLY A 94 -17.63 -3.28 9.25
N GLU A 95 -16.46 -2.81 8.86
CA GLU A 95 -16.01 -1.45 9.15
C GLU A 95 -15.49 -0.76 7.89
N ASP A 96 -14.28 -0.19 7.91
CA ASP A 96 -13.73 0.61 6.82
C ASP A 96 -13.00 -0.24 5.78
N LEU A 97 -13.08 0.18 4.52
CA LEU A 97 -12.26 -0.35 3.44
C LEU A 97 -11.33 0.73 2.91
N VAL A 98 -10.05 0.60 3.20
CA VAL A 98 -9.00 1.53 2.75
C VAL A 98 -8.05 0.86 1.76
N SER A 99 -7.95 1.41 0.57
CA SER A 99 -6.99 0.95 -0.45
C SER A 99 -6.12 2.10 -0.93
N MET A 100 -4.79 1.95 -0.80
CA MET A 100 -3.82 2.93 -1.26
C MET A 100 -2.96 2.36 -2.40
N PHE A 101 -2.80 3.13 -3.49
CA PHE A 101 -2.02 2.76 -4.68
C PHE A 101 -2.47 1.43 -5.31
N GLY A 102 -3.79 1.20 -5.37
CA GLY A 102 -4.33 -0.05 -5.87
C GLY A 102 -5.70 0.11 -6.50
N SER A 103 -6.34 -1.02 -6.76
CA SER A 103 -7.70 -1.04 -7.28
C SER A 103 -8.63 -1.83 -6.37
N VAL A 104 -9.84 -1.34 -6.20
CA VAL A 104 -10.90 -2.01 -5.46
C VAL A 104 -11.97 -2.47 -6.44
N ARG A 105 -12.34 -3.73 -6.37
CA ARG A 105 -13.48 -4.30 -7.09
C ARG A 105 -14.42 -4.92 -6.09
N LEU A 106 -15.66 -4.44 -6.07
CA LEU A 106 -16.73 -4.96 -5.27
C LEU A 106 -17.71 -5.72 -6.17
N GLY A 107 -18.14 -6.89 -5.74
CA GLY A 107 -19.15 -7.69 -6.43
C GLY A 107 -20.57 -7.16 -6.19
N GLU A 108 -21.56 -7.83 -6.78
CA GLU A 108 -22.97 -7.48 -6.57
C GLU A 108 -23.37 -7.71 -5.11
N ASN A 109 -24.17 -6.80 -4.57
CA ASN A 109 -24.66 -6.82 -3.18
C ASN A 109 -23.56 -6.84 -2.11
N ALA A 110 -22.31 -6.61 -2.47
CA ALA A 110 -21.24 -6.46 -1.47
C ALA A 110 -21.53 -5.25 -0.58
N SER A 111 -21.17 -5.36 0.70
CA SER A 111 -21.45 -4.31 1.68
C SER A 111 -20.18 -3.85 2.40
N VAL A 112 -20.05 -2.54 2.60
CA VAL A 112 -19.08 -1.89 3.47
C VAL A 112 -19.87 -1.09 4.48
N SER A 113 -19.73 -1.41 5.77
CA SER A 113 -20.63 -0.84 6.81
C SER A 113 -20.26 0.60 7.18
N LYS A 114 -19.00 0.98 7.03
CA LYS A 114 -18.52 2.36 7.27
C LYS A 114 -17.96 2.98 5.98
N ASP A 115 -16.77 3.53 6.01
CA ASP A 115 -16.20 4.33 4.93
C ASP A 115 -15.46 3.49 3.88
N LEU A 116 -15.56 3.91 2.63
CA LEU A 116 -14.80 3.36 1.52
C LEU A 116 -13.81 4.41 0.99
N VAL A 117 -12.53 4.20 1.26
CA VAL A 117 -11.46 5.12 0.86
C VAL A 117 -10.53 4.46 -0.15
N VAL A 118 -10.50 4.98 -1.38
CA VAL A 118 -9.57 4.54 -2.42
C VAL A 118 -8.67 5.71 -2.81
N MET A 119 -7.40 5.63 -2.42
CA MET A 119 -6.42 6.68 -2.69
C MET A 119 -5.48 6.25 -3.81
N PHE A 120 -5.33 7.12 -4.81
CA PHE A 120 -4.43 6.94 -5.96
C PHE A 120 -4.69 5.64 -6.74
N GLY A 121 -5.96 5.24 -6.82
CA GLY A 121 -6.38 3.99 -7.43
C GLY A 121 -7.71 4.10 -8.19
N ALA A 122 -8.24 2.93 -8.55
CA ALA A 122 -9.52 2.82 -9.24
C ALA A 122 -10.52 2.00 -8.43
N LEU A 123 -11.77 2.46 -8.39
CA LEU A 123 -12.88 1.74 -7.78
C LEU A 123 -13.83 1.25 -8.87
N HIS A 124 -14.14 -0.05 -8.84
CA HIS A 124 -15.17 -0.69 -9.64
C HIS A 124 -16.21 -1.30 -8.69
N ALA A 125 -17.36 -0.66 -8.61
CA ALA A 125 -18.46 -1.10 -7.78
C ALA A 125 -19.76 -1.01 -8.59
N PRO A 126 -20.55 -2.10 -8.72
CA PRO A 126 -21.89 -2.03 -9.30
C PRO A 126 -22.83 -1.18 -8.39
N GLY A 127 -23.93 -0.77 -8.96
CA GLY A 127 -24.91 0.07 -8.25
C GLY A 127 -25.65 -0.62 -7.10
N THR A 128 -25.50 -1.93 -6.96
CA THR A 128 -26.10 -2.76 -5.90
C THR A 128 -25.26 -2.81 -4.61
N VAL A 129 -24.04 -2.24 -4.65
CA VAL A 129 -23.16 -2.18 -3.48
C VAL A 129 -23.69 -1.19 -2.45
N THR A 130 -23.74 -1.61 -1.18
CA THR A 130 -24.12 -0.77 -0.06
C THR A 130 -22.88 -0.25 0.67
N ILE A 131 -22.78 1.06 0.83
CA ILE A 131 -21.74 1.73 1.63
C ILE A 131 -22.47 2.53 2.70
N GLY A 132 -22.17 2.27 3.98
CA GLY A 132 -22.85 2.89 5.11
C GLY A 132 -22.34 4.30 5.42
N GLY A 133 -21.06 4.57 5.14
CA GLY A 133 -20.40 5.84 5.38
C GLY A 133 -20.05 6.59 4.10
N ASP A 134 -18.94 7.32 4.15
CA ASP A 134 -18.48 8.14 3.05
C ASP A 134 -17.71 7.32 1.98
N ARG A 135 -17.87 7.69 0.73
CA ARG A 135 -17.12 7.15 -0.39
C ARG A 135 -16.11 8.17 -0.90
N VAL A 136 -14.84 7.96 -0.61
CA VAL A 136 -13.74 8.81 -1.04
C VAL A 136 -12.89 8.11 -2.09
N VAL A 137 -12.88 8.60 -3.32
CA VAL A 137 -12.05 8.04 -4.39
C VAL A 137 -11.14 9.14 -4.94
N GLN A 138 -9.83 9.01 -4.71
CA GLN A 138 -8.83 9.96 -5.22
C GLN A 138 -8.12 9.35 -6.44
N PRO A 139 -8.17 10.01 -7.60
CA PRO A 139 -7.55 9.51 -8.81
C PRO A 139 -6.02 9.56 -8.75
N PRO A 140 -5.32 8.64 -9.42
CA PRO A 140 -3.85 8.51 -9.34
C PRO A 140 -3.09 9.72 -9.86
N TRP A 141 -3.66 10.52 -10.76
CA TRP A 141 -2.98 11.71 -11.32
C TRP A 141 -2.72 12.80 -10.25
N LEU A 142 -3.49 12.81 -9.17
CA LEU A 142 -3.30 13.77 -8.06
C LEU A 142 -1.95 13.58 -7.37
N PHE A 143 -1.44 12.35 -7.33
CA PHE A 143 -0.11 12.02 -6.81
C PHE A 143 0.98 12.16 -7.88
N TRP A 144 0.75 11.60 -9.07
CA TRP A 144 1.76 11.58 -10.14
C TRP A 144 1.96 12.94 -10.80
N GLY A 145 0.95 13.79 -10.84
CA GLY A 145 1.01 15.12 -11.43
C GLY A 145 2.10 16.01 -10.82
N PRO A 146 2.08 16.30 -9.52
CA PRO A 146 3.11 17.08 -8.85
C PRO A 146 4.50 16.45 -8.94
N LEU A 147 4.59 15.11 -8.89
CA LEU A 147 5.86 14.38 -8.99
C LEU A 147 6.48 14.50 -10.39
N LEU A 148 5.67 14.45 -11.43
CA LEU A 148 6.12 14.69 -12.81
C LEU A 148 6.60 16.14 -13.01
N ILE A 149 5.87 17.11 -12.47
CA ILE A 149 6.27 18.53 -12.52
C ILE A 149 7.61 18.72 -11.80
N LEU A 150 7.78 18.13 -10.61
CA LEU A 150 9.02 18.18 -9.85
C LEU A 150 10.19 17.55 -10.64
N ALA A 151 9.96 16.38 -11.24
CA ALA A 151 10.96 15.70 -12.06
C ALA A 151 11.37 16.56 -13.28
N LEU A 152 10.41 17.19 -13.93
CA LEU A 152 10.65 18.09 -15.06
C LEU A 152 11.47 19.32 -14.64
N VAL A 153 11.16 19.94 -13.52
CA VAL A 153 11.92 21.05 -12.94
C VAL A 153 13.36 20.64 -12.65
N ILE A 154 13.58 19.46 -12.05
CA ILE A 154 14.92 18.93 -11.78
C ILE A 154 15.69 18.73 -13.08
N VAL A 155 15.07 18.15 -14.12
CA VAL A 155 15.70 17.95 -15.43
C VAL A 155 16.10 19.28 -16.06
N VAL A 156 15.25 20.31 -15.98
CA VAL A 156 15.55 21.65 -16.50
C VAL A 156 16.74 22.24 -15.74
N ILE A 157 16.73 22.20 -14.42
CA ILE A 157 17.83 22.70 -13.59
C ILE A 157 19.15 21.99 -13.94
N VAL A 158 19.15 20.67 -14.04
CA VAL A 158 20.35 19.88 -14.39
C VAL A 158 20.86 20.25 -15.79
N ARG A 159 19.95 20.46 -16.76
CA ARG A 159 20.33 20.89 -18.11
C ARG A 159 20.99 22.29 -18.11
N GLU A 160 20.43 23.24 -17.37
CA GLU A 160 20.98 24.58 -17.21
C GLU A 160 22.37 24.55 -16.56
N PHE A 161 22.54 23.79 -15.48
CA PHE A 161 23.84 23.62 -14.83
C PHE A 161 24.88 22.98 -15.75
N ARG A 162 24.50 22.00 -16.57
CA ARG A 162 25.41 21.40 -17.58
C ARG A 162 25.76 22.37 -18.69
N ALA A 163 24.79 23.18 -19.13
CA ALA A 163 25.07 24.21 -20.16
C ALA A 163 26.01 25.30 -19.61
N HIS A 164 25.84 25.73 -18.36
CA HIS A 164 26.72 26.71 -17.71
C HIS A 164 28.16 26.19 -17.56
N ARG A 165 28.33 24.94 -17.12
CA ARG A 165 29.66 24.31 -17.03
C ARG A 165 30.37 24.21 -18.40
N ARG A 166 29.64 23.85 -19.47
CA ARG A 166 30.21 23.82 -20.82
C ARG A 166 30.69 25.20 -21.30
N ARG A 167 29.95 26.28 -21.01
CA ARG A 167 30.35 27.64 -21.37
C ARG A 167 31.58 28.12 -20.61
N GLN A 168 31.77 27.72 -19.38
CA GLN A 168 32.97 28.05 -18.59
C GLN A 168 34.21 27.31 -19.11
N PHE A 169 34.11 26.06 -19.54
CA PHE A 169 35.20 25.29 -20.14
C PHE A 169 35.66 25.90 -21.48
N LEU A 170 34.74 26.33 -22.30
CA LEU A 170 35.07 26.96 -23.60
C LEU A 170 35.73 28.34 -23.44
N ARG A 171 35.43 29.09 -22.37
CA ARG A 171 36.09 30.37 -22.07
C ARG A 171 37.49 30.20 -21.49
N ALA A 172 37.78 29.13 -20.80
CA ALA A 172 39.10 28.83 -20.24
C ALA A 172 40.09 28.33 -21.29
N TYR A 173 39.63 27.93 -22.49
CA TYR A 173 40.46 27.39 -23.59
C TYR A 173 40.54 28.35 -24.81
N SER A 174 40.44 29.66 -24.60
CA SER A 174 40.78 30.60 -25.64
C SER A 174 42.29 30.63 -25.78
N PHE A 175 42.81 30.01 -26.85
CA PHE A 175 44.21 30.02 -27.22
C PHE A 175 44.73 31.49 -27.35
N PRO A 176 45.95 31.79 -26.85
CA PRO A 176 46.57 33.06 -27.14
C PRO A 176 46.81 33.20 -28.65
N PRO A 177 46.68 34.42 -29.22
CA PRO A 177 46.94 34.62 -30.64
C PRO A 177 48.42 34.32 -30.93
N LYS A 178 48.67 33.51 -31.97
CA LYS A 178 50.02 33.32 -32.51
C LYS A 178 50.58 34.69 -32.97
N GLN A 179 51.72 35.14 -32.39
CA GLN A 179 52.58 36.19 -32.91
C GLN A 179 53.36 35.67 -34.09
#